data_af617301daa63c03df3bb333e1972df2
#
_entry.id   af617301daa63c03df3bb333e1972df2
#
_cell.length_a   1.000
_cell.length_b   1.000
_cell.length_c   1.000
_cell.angle_alpha   90.00
_cell.angle_beta   90.00
_cell.angle_gamma   90.00
#
_symmetry.space_group_name_H-M   'P 1'
#
loop_
_entity.id
_entity.type
_entity.pdbx_description
1 polymer ?
#
loop_
_entity_poly.entity_id
_entity_poly.type
_entity_poly.pdbx_seq_one_letter_code
_entity_poly.pdbx_strand_id
1 'polypeptide(L)' 'MYLSTNVQELKQRREAAGLSMKGLSKRAGLPDNAVLRIESGQTRRINHLRAREIAKALHCKVEDIFTDTKGA' A
#
# COMPACT_ATOMS: atom_id res chain seq x y z
N MET A 1 7.56 -10.30 10.04
CA MET A 1 7.59 -10.59 8.60
C MET A 1 7.06 -9.41 7.81
N TYR A 2 7.71 -9.08 6.72
CA TYR A 2 7.39 -7.89 5.96
C TYR A 2 7.09 -8.23 4.51
N LEU A 3 6.35 -7.32 3.85
CA LEU A 3 6.02 -7.42 2.45
C LEU A 3 6.67 -6.28 1.69
N SER A 4 6.96 -6.53 0.42
CA SER A 4 7.41 -5.50 -0.50
C SER A 4 6.22 -5.04 -1.32
N THR A 5 6.20 -3.76 -1.67
CA THR A 5 5.08 -3.16 -2.40
C THR A 5 5.38 -3.10 -3.89
N ASN A 6 4.44 -3.54 -4.70
CA ASN A 6 4.45 -3.18 -6.11
C ASN A 6 3.89 -1.76 -6.23
N VAL A 7 4.79 -0.79 -6.25
CA VAL A 7 4.43 0.63 -6.19
C VAL A 7 3.55 1.04 -7.37
N GLN A 8 3.85 0.53 -8.55
CA GLN A 8 3.11 0.87 -9.74
C GLN A 8 1.66 0.36 -9.67
N GLU A 9 1.49 -0.85 -9.17
CA GLU A 9 0.15 -1.43 -8.99
C GLU A 9 -0.62 -0.65 -7.92
N LEU A 10 0.02 -0.30 -6.82
CA LEU A 10 -0.60 0.50 -5.77
C LEU A 10 -1.07 1.83 -6.33
N LYS A 11 -0.22 2.52 -7.07
CA LYS A 11 -0.54 3.81 -7.64
C LYS A 11 -1.71 3.72 -8.61
N GLN A 12 -1.70 2.72 -9.50
CA GLN A 12 -2.77 2.53 -10.47
C GLN A 12 -4.12 2.28 -9.79
N ARG A 13 -4.13 1.43 -8.78
CA ARG A 13 -5.37 1.13 -8.07
C ARG A 13 -5.87 2.31 -7.26
N ARG A 14 -4.94 3.06 -6.68
CA ARG A 14 -5.29 4.28 -5.95
C ARG A 14 -5.93 5.32 -6.88
N GLU A 15 -5.32 5.55 -8.02
CA GLU A 15 -5.83 6.51 -9.00
C GLU A 15 -7.17 6.06 -9.57
N ALA A 16 -7.33 4.78 -9.83
CA ALA A 16 -8.59 4.22 -10.31
C ALA A 16 -9.70 4.38 -9.29
N ALA A 17 -9.37 4.39 -8.01
CA ALA A 17 -10.34 4.62 -6.94
C ALA A 17 -10.62 6.11 -6.69
N GLY A 18 -9.93 7.00 -7.41
CA GLY A 18 -10.11 8.44 -7.24
C GLY A 18 -9.52 8.98 -5.95
N LEU A 19 -8.51 8.31 -5.40
CA LEU A 19 -7.94 8.70 -4.12
C LEU A 19 -6.57 9.36 -4.30
N SER A 20 -6.32 10.40 -3.51
CA SER A 20 -4.98 10.94 -3.35
C SER A 20 -4.17 10.03 -2.42
N MET A 21 -2.85 10.23 -2.35
CA MET A 21 -2.02 9.48 -1.41
C MET A 21 -2.47 9.71 0.02
N LYS A 22 -2.78 10.94 0.36
CA LYS A 22 -3.29 11.29 1.68
C LYS A 22 -4.67 10.67 1.92
N GLY A 23 -5.53 10.69 0.91
CA GLY A 23 -6.87 10.12 1.01
C GLY A 23 -6.83 8.62 1.25
N LEU A 24 -5.96 7.91 0.54
CA LEU A 24 -5.81 6.48 0.77
C LEU A 24 -5.24 6.20 2.16
N SER A 25 -4.24 6.98 2.60
CA SER A 25 -3.68 6.82 3.94
C SER A 25 -4.74 6.95 5.01
N LYS A 26 -5.58 7.96 4.90
CA LYS A 26 -6.68 8.17 5.86
C LYS A 26 -7.69 7.04 5.81
N ARG A 27 -8.06 6.60 4.62
CA ARG A 27 -9.03 5.52 4.46
C ARG A 27 -8.51 4.21 5.06
N ALA A 28 -7.21 3.99 4.99
CA ALA A 28 -6.60 2.80 5.57
C ALA A 28 -6.30 2.94 7.06
N GLY A 29 -6.61 4.10 7.66
CA GLY A 29 -6.34 4.32 9.07
C GLY A 29 -4.88 4.53 9.40
N LEU A 30 -4.11 5.03 8.44
CA LEU A 30 -2.67 5.24 8.57
C LEU A 30 -2.35 6.73 8.66
N PRO A 31 -1.13 7.08 9.09
CA PRO A 31 -0.71 8.49 9.07
C PRO A 31 -0.82 9.08 7.66
N ASP A 32 -1.05 10.38 7.57
CA ASP A 32 -1.34 11.07 6.32
C ASP A 32 -0.28 10.87 5.23
N ASN A 33 0.97 10.66 5.61
CA ASN A 33 2.08 10.49 4.68
C ASN A 33 2.48 9.04 4.43
N ALA A 34 1.71 8.08 4.92
CA ALA A 34 2.06 6.66 4.81
C ALA A 34 2.16 6.21 3.36
N VAL A 35 1.16 6.51 2.54
CA VAL A 35 1.15 6.11 1.14
C VAL A 35 2.21 6.87 0.34
N LEU A 36 2.43 8.14 0.65
CA LEU A 36 3.50 8.93 0.04
C LEU A 36 4.86 8.27 0.26
N ARG A 37 5.14 7.83 1.46
CA ARG A 37 6.42 7.16 1.77
C ARG A 37 6.57 5.85 1.03
N ILE A 38 5.50 5.12 0.86
CA ILE A 38 5.51 3.88 0.10
C ILE A 38 5.77 4.15 -1.38
N GLU A 39 5.02 5.08 -1.96
CA GLU A 39 5.13 5.36 -3.39
C GLU A 39 6.45 6.04 -3.75
N SER A 40 7.04 6.79 -2.84
CA SER A 40 8.32 7.45 -3.08
C SER A 40 9.53 6.52 -2.84
N GLY A 41 9.29 5.33 -2.34
CA GLY A 41 10.36 4.38 -2.07
C GLY A 41 11.03 4.54 -0.71
N GLN A 42 10.57 5.46 0.13
CA GLN A 42 11.10 5.62 1.48
C GLN A 42 10.76 4.44 2.36
N THR A 43 9.55 3.90 2.21
CA THR A 43 9.12 2.70 2.92
C THR A 43 9.17 1.53 1.96
N ARG A 44 10.19 0.69 2.08
CA ARG A 44 10.36 -0.46 1.18
C ARG A 44 9.70 -1.73 1.70
N ARG A 45 9.58 -1.83 3.01
CA ARG A 45 8.96 -2.99 3.65
C ARG A 45 7.77 -2.53 4.45
N ILE A 46 6.72 -3.29 4.39
CA ILE A 46 5.49 -2.97 5.09
C ILE A 46 5.03 -4.21 5.85
N ASN A 47 4.50 -4.04 7.05
CA ASN A 47 4.01 -5.18 7.80
C ASN A 47 2.66 -5.64 7.24
N HIS A 48 2.30 -6.88 7.56
CA HIS A 48 1.07 -7.48 7.05
C HIS A 48 -0.19 -6.69 7.44
N LEU A 49 -0.19 -6.12 8.62
CA LEU A 49 -1.34 -5.38 9.11
C LEU A 49 -1.61 -4.14 8.26
N ARG A 50 -0.58 -3.36 7.99
CA ARG A 50 -0.70 -2.18 7.14
C ARG A 50 -1.05 -2.54 5.69
N ALA A 51 -0.42 -3.58 5.17
CA ALA A 51 -0.70 -4.06 3.83
C ALA A 51 -2.17 -4.45 3.68
N ARG A 52 -2.70 -5.13 4.68
CA ARG A 52 -4.07 -5.55 4.72
C ARG A 52 -5.04 -4.38 4.74
N GLU A 53 -4.71 -3.34 5.54
CA GLU A 53 -5.56 -2.15 5.60
C GLU A 53 -5.57 -1.38 4.29
N ILE A 54 -4.43 -1.28 3.63
CA ILE A 54 -4.35 -0.63 2.32
C ILE A 54 -5.14 -1.41 1.27
N ALA A 55 -4.95 -2.73 1.22
CA ALA A 55 -5.67 -3.56 0.26
C ALA A 55 -7.18 -3.50 0.50
N LYS A 56 -7.59 -3.51 1.75
CA LYS A 56 -8.99 -3.40 2.11
C LYS A 56 -9.58 -2.06 1.66
N ALA A 57 -8.83 -0.98 1.85
CA ALA A 57 -9.26 0.34 1.43
C ALA A 57 -9.42 0.45 -0.08
N LEU A 58 -8.68 -0.35 -0.84
CA LEU A 58 -8.75 -0.40 -2.29
C LEU A 58 -9.63 -1.55 -2.82
N HIS A 59 -10.28 -2.29 -1.93
CA HIS A 59 -11.16 -3.41 -2.28
C HIS A 59 -10.44 -4.47 -3.11
N CYS A 60 -9.21 -4.80 -2.73
CA CYS A 60 -8.45 -5.84 -3.42
C CYS A 60 -7.76 -6.73 -2.39
N LYS A 61 -7.06 -7.74 -2.90
CA LYS A 61 -6.32 -8.65 -2.04
C LYS A 61 -4.93 -8.12 -1.78
N VAL A 62 -4.35 -8.50 -0.64
CA VAL A 62 -2.98 -8.11 -0.30
C VAL A 62 -2.01 -8.52 -1.41
N GLU A 63 -2.15 -9.73 -1.92
CA GLU A 63 -1.26 -10.26 -2.95
C GLU A 63 -1.39 -9.54 -4.30
N ASP A 64 -2.41 -8.73 -4.48
CA ASP A 64 -2.55 -7.92 -5.70
C ASP A 64 -1.55 -6.77 -5.73
N ILE A 65 -1.11 -6.32 -4.57
CA ILE A 65 -0.25 -5.13 -4.46
C ILE A 65 1.08 -5.47 -3.79
N PHE A 66 1.08 -6.42 -2.87
CA PHE A 66 2.23 -6.72 -2.03
C PHE A 66 2.73 -8.12 -2.26
N THR A 67 4.05 -8.30 -2.17
CA THR A 67 4.66 -9.61 -2.28
C THR A 67 5.50 -9.90 -1.04
N ASP A 68 5.59 -11.18 -0.70
CA ASP A 68 6.40 -11.62 0.41
C ASP A 68 7.88 -11.43 0.06
N THR A 69 8.62 -10.80 0.94
CA THR A 69 10.05 -10.59 0.74
C THR A 69 10.86 -11.85 0.99
N LYS A 70 10.27 -12.86 1.58
CA LYS A 70 10.96 -14.06 2.01
C LYS A 70 11.37 -14.91 0.84
N GLY A 71 11.37 -14.89 -0.15
CA GLY A 71 11.84 -15.74 -1.23
C GLY A 71 12.55 -14.95 -2.29
N ALA A 72 12.75 -13.71 -2.00
CA ALA A 72 13.37 -12.83 -2.99
C ALA A 72 14.87 -13.05 -3.08
#